data_4bcd3e15d080df0d40db263ee05cab6d
#
_entry.id   4bcd3e15d080df0d40db263ee05cab6d
#
_cell.length_a   1.000
_cell.length_b   1.000
_cell.length_c   1.000
_cell.angle_alpha   90.00
_cell.angle_beta   90.00
_cell.angle_gamma   90.00
#
_symmetry.space_group_name_H-M   'P 1'
#
loop_
_entity.id
_entity.type
_entity.pdbx_description
1 polymer ?
#
loop_
_entity_poly.entity_id
_entity_poly.type
_entity_poly.pdbx_seq_one_letter_code
_entity_poly.pdbx_strand_id
1 'polypeptide(L)'
;MNERDQVLKAAADLVSAFAGNDREAYFGAFSADASFVFYTLEQPLLSRDAYQVLWDTWRSEDGFEVLACTSSNAFVSLQGDVAIFIHDVATELRMQGEQHFSQERETIVFKKQASGQEQQGLWLACHEHLSAMPEGLPPP
;
A
#
# COMPACT_ATOMS: atom_id res chain seq x y z
N MET A 1 -10.00 -12.42 17.13
CA MET A 1 -9.16 -12.36 15.91
C MET A 1 -7.70 -12.41 16.35
N ASN A 2 -6.94 -13.36 15.84
CA ASN A 2 -5.52 -13.43 16.18
C ASN A 2 -4.73 -12.35 15.45
N GLU A 3 -3.45 -12.17 15.80
CA GLU A 3 -2.62 -11.10 15.25
C GLU A 3 -2.43 -11.24 13.74
N ARG A 4 -2.27 -12.47 13.25
CA ARG A 4 -2.15 -12.70 11.82
C ARG A 4 -3.39 -12.21 11.07
N ASP A 5 -4.57 -12.55 11.58
CA ASP A 5 -5.83 -12.11 10.98
C ASP A 5 -6.00 -10.59 11.06
N GLN A 6 -5.53 -9.97 12.14
CA GLN A 6 -5.55 -8.51 12.29
C GLN A 6 -4.69 -7.84 11.22
N VAL A 7 -3.50 -8.38 10.94
CA VAL A 7 -2.62 -7.84 9.90
C VAL A 7 -3.24 -8.04 8.52
N LEU A 8 -3.80 -9.23 8.26
CA LEU A 8 -4.47 -9.48 6.98
C LEU A 8 -5.63 -8.53 6.76
N LYS A 9 -6.39 -8.22 7.82
CA LYS A 9 -7.49 -7.26 7.74
C LYS A 9 -6.96 -5.86 7.48
N ALA A 10 -5.91 -5.44 8.19
CA ALA A 10 -5.31 -4.13 7.98
C ALA A 10 -4.83 -3.97 6.54
N ALA A 11 -4.20 -5.00 5.98
CA ALA A 11 -3.75 -5.00 4.59
C ALA A 11 -4.94 -4.94 3.63
N ALA A 12 -5.99 -5.72 3.88
CA ALA A 12 -7.18 -5.70 3.03
C ALA A 12 -7.87 -4.34 3.04
N ASP A 13 -7.96 -3.71 4.21
CA ASP A 13 -8.55 -2.37 4.34
C ASP A 13 -7.71 -1.33 3.59
N LEU A 14 -6.38 -1.43 3.66
CA LEU A 14 -5.48 -0.54 2.94
C LEU A 14 -5.67 -0.67 1.43
N VAL A 15 -5.69 -1.90 0.92
CA VAL A 15 -5.91 -2.16 -0.51
C VAL A 15 -7.29 -1.66 -0.95
N SER A 16 -8.32 -1.88 -0.14
CA SER A 16 -9.67 -1.42 -0.44
C SER A 16 -9.75 0.10 -0.50
N ALA A 17 -9.08 0.80 0.41
CA ALA A 17 -9.03 2.26 0.41
C ALA A 17 -8.34 2.79 -0.85
N PHE A 18 -7.23 2.16 -1.24
CA PHE A 18 -6.52 2.51 -2.47
C PHE A 18 -7.40 2.27 -3.70
N ALA A 19 -8.03 1.09 -3.80
CA ALA A 19 -8.89 0.74 -4.91
C ALA A 19 -10.11 1.68 -5.04
N GLY A 20 -10.60 2.19 -3.91
CA GLY A 20 -11.74 3.10 -3.86
C GLY A 20 -11.37 4.57 -3.98
N ASN A 21 -10.11 4.90 -4.17
CA ASN A 21 -9.63 6.30 -4.20
C ASN A 21 -9.99 7.06 -2.92
N ASP A 22 -10.06 6.35 -1.80
CA ASP A 22 -10.36 6.93 -0.50
C ASP A 22 -9.07 7.44 0.13
N ARG A 23 -8.72 8.68 -0.22
CA ARG A 23 -7.46 9.30 0.19
C ARG A 23 -7.29 9.31 1.70
N GLU A 24 -8.32 9.68 2.43
CA GLU A 24 -8.24 9.80 3.88
C GLU A 24 -8.03 8.44 4.54
N ALA A 25 -8.80 7.42 4.15
CA ALA A 25 -8.66 6.08 4.70
C ALA A 25 -7.32 5.46 4.29
N TYR A 26 -6.89 5.68 3.05
CA TYR A 26 -5.62 5.13 2.56
C TYR A 26 -4.44 5.66 3.35
N PHE A 27 -4.31 7.00 3.44
CA PHE A 27 -3.19 7.59 4.18
C PHE A 27 -3.33 7.40 5.69
N GLY A 28 -4.55 7.27 6.19
CA GLY A 28 -4.78 6.94 7.60
C GLY A 28 -4.27 5.56 7.99
N ALA A 29 -4.03 4.67 7.01
CA ALA A 29 -3.49 3.34 7.26
C ALA A 29 -1.97 3.35 7.48
N PHE A 30 -1.30 4.49 7.25
CA PHE A 30 0.16 4.64 7.39
C PHE A 30 0.50 5.51 8.57
N SER A 31 1.66 5.22 9.21
CA SER A 31 2.20 6.10 10.24
C SER A 31 2.78 7.37 9.59
N ALA A 32 2.91 8.44 10.38
CA ALA A 32 3.41 9.72 9.87
C ALA A 32 4.83 9.61 9.32
N ASP A 33 5.65 8.73 9.91
CA ASP A 33 7.04 8.51 9.51
C ASP A 33 7.20 7.35 8.51
N ALA A 34 6.11 6.89 7.91
CA ALA A 34 6.16 5.80 6.94
C ALA A 34 7.03 6.18 5.75
N SER A 35 7.75 5.18 5.23
CA SER A 35 8.60 5.34 4.05
C SER A 35 8.10 4.46 2.92
N PHE A 36 8.40 4.88 1.69
CA PHE A 36 7.88 4.22 0.49
C PHE A 36 8.98 4.11 -0.55
N VAL A 37 9.13 2.93 -1.12
CA VAL A 37 10.05 2.69 -2.24
C VAL A 37 9.22 2.17 -3.41
N PHE A 38 9.08 3.00 -4.44
CA PHE A 38 8.35 2.64 -5.64
C PHE A 38 9.33 2.59 -6.81
N TYR A 39 9.34 1.48 -7.55
CA TYR A 39 10.25 1.30 -8.69
C TYR A 39 10.02 2.33 -9.80
N THR A 40 8.87 3.01 -9.77
CA THR A 40 8.52 4.03 -10.75
C THR A 40 9.08 5.41 -10.40
N LEU A 41 9.70 5.57 -9.23
CA LEU A 41 10.26 6.83 -8.74
C LEU A 41 11.76 6.69 -8.55
N GLU A 42 12.50 7.75 -8.87
CA GLU A 42 13.96 7.77 -8.70
C GLU A 42 14.39 7.81 -7.24
N GLN A 43 13.58 8.41 -6.37
CA GLN A 43 13.91 8.61 -4.97
C GLN A 43 12.84 7.98 -4.08
N PRO A 44 13.24 7.45 -2.93
CA PRO A 44 12.25 7.00 -1.95
C PRO A 44 11.50 8.20 -1.35
N LEU A 45 10.27 7.93 -0.91
CA LEU A 45 9.48 8.90 -0.16
C LEU A 45 9.68 8.59 1.31
N LEU A 46 10.16 9.54 2.10
CA LEU A 46 10.61 9.29 3.48
C LEU A 46 9.62 9.73 4.54
N SER A 47 8.41 10.11 4.15
CA SER A 47 7.34 10.43 5.09
C SER A 47 5.99 10.23 4.41
N ARG A 48 4.96 10.09 5.24
CA ARG A 48 3.59 10.04 4.73
C ARG A 48 3.22 11.33 4.00
N ASP A 49 3.64 12.48 4.54
CA ASP A 49 3.35 13.78 3.91
C ASP A 49 3.95 13.88 2.52
N ALA A 50 5.17 13.36 2.32
CA ALA A 50 5.81 13.38 1.00
C ALA A 50 4.96 12.61 -0.03
N TYR A 51 4.42 11.47 0.36
CA TYR A 51 3.56 10.69 -0.53
C TYR A 51 2.23 11.40 -0.77
N GLN A 52 1.64 12.00 0.28
CA GLN A 52 0.38 12.74 0.13
C GLN A 52 0.50 13.90 -0.86
N VAL A 53 1.59 14.63 -0.81
CA VAL A 53 1.86 15.72 -1.75
C VAL A 53 1.92 15.20 -3.18
N LEU A 54 2.63 14.09 -3.38
CA LEU A 54 2.77 13.48 -4.71
C LEU A 54 1.42 12.95 -5.21
N TRP A 55 0.65 12.29 -4.34
CA TRP A 55 -0.70 11.80 -4.66
C TRP A 55 -1.60 12.95 -5.14
N ASP A 56 -1.59 14.04 -4.40
CA ASP A 56 -2.42 15.20 -4.73
C ASP A 56 -2.00 15.83 -6.06
N THR A 57 -0.70 15.86 -6.34
CA THR A 57 -0.16 16.34 -7.61
C THR A 57 -0.63 15.45 -8.76
N TRP A 58 -0.54 14.13 -8.61
CA TRP A 58 -1.02 13.19 -9.62
C TRP A 58 -2.51 13.40 -9.93
N ARG A 59 -3.31 13.59 -8.88
CA ARG A 59 -4.74 13.77 -9.07
C ARG A 59 -5.07 15.10 -9.76
N SER A 60 -4.43 16.18 -9.36
CA SER A 60 -4.74 17.50 -9.89
C SER A 60 -4.12 17.76 -11.28
N GLU A 61 -2.93 17.24 -11.54
CA GLU A 61 -2.22 17.51 -12.79
C GLU A 61 -2.37 16.40 -13.83
N ASP A 62 -2.42 15.15 -13.38
CA ASP A 62 -2.41 14.00 -14.29
C ASP A 62 -3.75 13.26 -14.35
N GLY A 63 -4.74 13.68 -13.57
CA GLY A 63 -6.02 12.98 -13.53
C GLY A 63 -5.93 11.57 -13.01
N PHE A 64 -4.97 11.31 -12.11
CA PHE A 64 -4.75 9.99 -11.54
C PHE A 64 -6.01 9.45 -10.86
N GLU A 65 -6.37 8.22 -11.20
CA GLU A 65 -7.50 7.52 -10.60
C GLU A 65 -7.21 6.04 -10.59
N VAL A 66 -7.45 5.39 -9.46
CA VAL A 66 -7.36 3.94 -9.36
C VAL A 66 -8.68 3.36 -9.86
N LEU A 67 -8.63 2.50 -10.85
CA LEU A 67 -9.82 1.86 -11.43
C LEU A 67 -10.08 0.51 -10.79
N ALA A 68 -9.02 -0.23 -10.45
CA ALA A 68 -9.12 -1.51 -9.78
C ALA A 68 -7.80 -1.86 -9.12
N CYS A 69 -7.85 -2.60 -8.03
CA CYS A 69 -6.67 -3.12 -7.36
C CYS A 69 -7.03 -4.44 -6.70
N THR A 70 -6.32 -5.50 -7.07
CA THR A 70 -6.61 -6.85 -6.57
C THR A 70 -5.37 -7.45 -5.95
N SER A 71 -5.52 -7.92 -4.71
CA SER A 71 -4.46 -8.59 -3.95
C SER A 71 -4.58 -10.10 -4.08
N SER A 72 -3.45 -10.79 -4.21
CA SER A 72 -3.40 -12.25 -4.22
C SER A 72 -2.11 -12.75 -3.59
N ASN A 73 -2.07 -14.04 -3.26
CA ASN A 73 -0.89 -14.70 -2.71
C ASN A 73 -0.35 -14.00 -1.46
N ALA A 74 -1.23 -13.61 -0.55
CA ALA A 74 -0.86 -12.89 0.66
C ALA A 74 -0.11 -13.77 1.65
N PHE A 75 0.96 -13.23 2.22
CA PHE A 75 1.81 -13.89 3.21
C PHE A 75 2.10 -12.92 4.35
N VAL A 76 2.00 -13.39 5.59
CA VAL A 76 2.30 -12.60 6.79
C VAL A 76 3.36 -13.31 7.61
N SER A 77 4.41 -12.59 7.98
CA SER A 77 5.43 -13.01 8.92
C SER A 77 5.37 -12.12 10.15
N LEU A 78 5.00 -12.69 11.30
CA LEU A 78 4.92 -11.94 12.56
C LEU A 78 6.30 -11.91 13.23
N GLN A 79 6.74 -10.69 13.58
CA GLN A 79 8.03 -10.45 14.21
C GLN A 79 7.83 -9.59 15.47
N GLY A 80 7.13 -10.15 16.47
CA GLY A 80 6.77 -9.40 17.67
C GLY A 80 5.74 -8.32 17.34
N ASP A 81 6.09 -7.07 17.60
CA ASP A 81 5.21 -5.92 17.33
C ASP A 81 5.30 -5.42 15.89
N VAL A 82 6.03 -6.13 15.05
CA VAL A 82 6.19 -5.83 13.63
C VAL A 82 5.68 -7.01 12.82
N ALA A 83 5.00 -6.76 11.72
CA ALA A 83 4.58 -7.79 10.78
C ALA A 83 5.05 -7.42 9.39
N ILE A 84 5.56 -8.40 8.67
CA ILE A 84 5.95 -8.25 7.27
C ILE A 84 4.86 -8.91 6.44
N PHE A 85 4.22 -8.12 5.58
CA PHE A 85 3.16 -8.58 4.70
C PHE A 85 3.67 -8.52 3.26
N ILE A 86 3.52 -9.61 2.53
CA ILE A 86 3.93 -9.68 1.12
C ILE A 86 2.74 -10.18 0.32
N HIS A 87 2.46 -9.53 -0.81
CA HIS A 87 1.42 -10.02 -1.71
C HIS A 87 1.72 -9.62 -3.15
N ASP A 88 1.00 -10.23 -4.07
CA ASP A 88 1.00 -9.83 -5.47
C ASP A 88 -0.18 -8.88 -5.67
N VAL A 89 0.02 -7.85 -6.49
CA VAL A 89 -0.98 -6.79 -6.71
C VAL A 89 -1.16 -6.60 -8.21
N ALA A 90 -2.42 -6.66 -8.65
CA ALA A 90 -2.79 -6.30 -10.02
C ALA A 90 -3.55 -4.97 -9.94
N THR A 91 -3.02 -3.94 -10.57
CA THR A 91 -3.58 -2.58 -10.47
C THR A 91 -3.93 -2.06 -11.86
N GLU A 92 -5.06 -1.39 -11.92
CA GLU A 92 -5.52 -0.71 -13.12
C GLU A 92 -5.71 0.76 -12.77
N LEU A 93 -5.01 1.63 -13.48
CA LEU A 93 -5.01 3.08 -13.23
C LEU A 93 -5.42 3.84 -14.47
N ARG A 94 -5.96 5.04 -14.26
CA ARG A 94 -6.05 6.07 -15.30
C ARG A 94 -5.05 7.17 -14.96
N MET A 95 -4.27 7.59 -15.95
CA MET A 95 -3.30 8.67 -15.78
C MET A 95 -3.12 9.38 -17.11
N GLN A 96 -3.25 10.70 -17.12
CA GLN A 96 -3.16 11.51 -18.34
C GLN A 96 -4.13 11.04 -19.42
N GLY A 97 -5.31 10.60 -19.00
CA GLY A 97 -6.36 10.11 -19.90
C GLY A 97 -6.15 8.70 -20.44
N GLU A 98 -5.05 8.05 -20.05
CA GLU A 98 -4.73 6.69 -20.51
C GLU A 98 -4.90 5.69 -19.38
N GLN A 99 -5.31 4.48 -19.76
CA GLN A 99 -5.50 3.38 -18.84
C GLN A 99 -4.23 2.52 -18.83
N HIS A 100 -3.74 2.21 -17.63
CA HIS A 100 -2.52 1.44 -17.42
C HIS A 100 -2.81 0.23 -16.57
N PHE A 101 -2.23 -0.90 -16.93
CA PHE A 101 -2.26 -2.13 -16.16
C PHE A 101 -0.87 -2.43 -15.64
N SER A 102 -0.79 -2.85 -14.38
CA SER A 102 0.49 -3.30 -13.84
C SER A 102 0.27 -4.52 -12.95
N GLN A 103 1.26 -5.42 -12.97
CA GLN A 103 1.34 -6.55 -12.06
C GLN A 103 2.61 -6.38 -11.25
N GLU A 104 2.47 -6.36 -9.94
CA GLU A 104 3.52 -5.95 -9.03
C GLU A 104 3.56 -6.88 -7.82
N ARG A 105 4.68 -6.85 -7.12
CA ARG A 105 4.81 -7.48 -5.82
C ARG A 105 5.08 -6.39 -4.80
N GLU A 106 4.40 -6.47 -3.67
CA GLU A 106 4.47 -5.43 -2.67
C GLU A 106 4.78 -6.02 -1.31
N THR A 107 5.71 -5.37 -0.60
CA THR A 107 5.97 -5.65 0.81
C THR A 107 5.47 -4.46 1.61
N ILE A 108 4.67 -4.74 2.62
CA ILE A 108 4.22 -3.73 3.57
C ILE A 108 4.66 -4.17 4.96
N VAL A 109 5.35 -3.28 5.66
CA VAL A 109 5.74 -3.52 7.06
C VAL A 109 4.71 -2.82 7.94
N PHE A 110 4.07 -3.60 8.81
CA PHE A 110 3.10 -3.09 9.79
C PHE A 110 3.72 -3.07 11.17
N LYS A 111 3.38 -2.08 11.94
CA LYS A 111 3.80 -1.97 13.33
C LYS A 111 2.56 -1.89 14.21
N LYS A 112 2.55 -2.71 15.25
CA LYS A 112 1.45 -2.74 16.21
C LYS A 112 1.48 -1.46 17.05
N GLN A 113 0.32 -0.85 17.19
CA GLN A 113 0.19 0.40 17.93
C GLN A 113 0.05 0.12 19.42
N ALA A 114 0.56 1.02 20.23
CA ALA A 114 0.43 0.93 21.68
C ALA A 114 -1.05 1.05 22.09
N SER A 115 -1.38 0.49 23.25
CA SER A 115 -2.72 0.61 23.83
C SER A 115 -3.10 2.09 23.96
N GLY A 116 -4.32 2.42 23.55
CA GLY A 116 -4.82 3.78 23.56
C GLY A 116 -4.75 4.49 22.23
N GLN A 117 -4.16 3.85 21.20
CA GLN A 117 -4.07 4.41 19.86
C GLN A 117 -4.94 3.62 18.85
N GLU A 118 -5.92 2.90 19.33
CA GLU A 118 -6.78 2.05 18.51
C GLU A 118 -7.61 2.85 17.50
N GLN A 119 -7.75 4.16 17.70
CA GLN A 119 -8.46 5.04 16.75
C GLN A 119 -7.79 5.06 15.38
N GLN A 120 -6.48 4.81 15.33
CA GLN A 120 -5.71 4.77 14.09
C GLN A 120 -5.58 3.35 13.54
N GLY A 121 -6.29 2.40 14.15
CA GLY A 121 -6.13 1.00 13.84
C GLY A 121 -5.09 0.34 14.73
N LEU A 122 -5.20 -0.98 14.90
CA LEU A 122 -4.28 -1.73 15.78
C LEU A 122 -2.90 -1.87 15.15
N TRP A 123 -2.83 -1.98 13.83
CA TRP A 123 -1.59 -2.10 13.06
C TRP A 123 -1.55 -1.00 12.02
N LEU A 124 -0.48 -0.21 12.00
CA LEU A 124 -0.26 0.81 10.97
C LEU A 124 0.91 0.41 10.09
N ALA A 125 0.78 0.68 8.80
CA ALA A 125 1.87 0.47 7.86
C ALA A 125 2.93 1.54 8.08
N CYS A 126 4.19 1.12 8.22
CA CYS A 126 5.32 2.03 8.41
C CYS A 126 6.30 1.97 7.23
N HIS A 127 6.10 1.05 6.29
CA HIS A 127 6.92 0.94 5.08
C HIS A 127 6.16 0.21 3.99
N GLU A 128 6.32 0.66 2.77
CA GLU A 128 5.77 0.02 1.58
C GLU A 128 6.85 -0.03 0.51
N HIS A 129 7.11 -1.22 -0.02
CA HIS A 129 8.07 -1.44 -1.09
C HIS A 129 7.36 -2.14 -2.24
N LEU A 130 7.33 -1.50 -3.39
CA LEU A 130 6.66 -1.99 -4.58
C LEU A 130 7.69 -2.31 -5.64
N SER A 131 7.61 -3.50 -6.22
CA SER A 131 8.46 -3.92 -7.32
C SER A 131 7.62 -4.50 -8.46
N ALA A 132 8.12 -4.38 -9.68
CA ALA A 132 7.46 -4.98 -10.84
C ALA A 132 7.62 -6.49 -10.80
N MET A 133 6.62 -7.23 -11.28
CA MET A 133 6.77 -8.67 -11.49
C MET A 133 7.77 -8.90 -12.62
N PRO A 134 8.58 -9.98 -12.54
CA PRO A 134 9.51 -10.30 -13.62
C PRO A 134 8.78 -10.50 -14.94
N GLU A 135 9.29 -9.90 -16.01
CA GLU A 135 8.75 -10.07 -17.34
C GLU A 135 9.10 -11.45 -17.89
N GLY A 136 8.23 -11.98 -18.74
CA GLY A 136 8.49 -13.24 -19.43
C GLY A 136 8.28 -14.49 -18.60
N LEU A 137 7.90 -14.36 -17.31
CA LEU A 137 7.55 -15.49 -16.49
C LEU A 137 6.06 -15.78 -16.65
N PRO A 138 5.66 -17.07 -16.74
CA PRO A 138 4.24 -17.39 -16.75
C PRO A 138 3.61 -17.00 -15.41
N PRO A 139 2.33 -16.64 -15.38
CA PRO A 139 1.64 -16.38 -14.11
C PRO A 139 1.71 -17.64 -13.24
N PRO A 140 1.82 -17.49 -11.93
CA PRO A 140 1.89 -18.63 -11.02
C PRO A 140 0.61 -19.44 -11.03
#